data_7bc30b235713f54695437566fdbc068a
#
_entry.id   7bc30b235713f54695437566fdbc068a
#
_cell.length_a   1.000
_cell.length_b   1.000
_cell.length_c   1.000
_cell.angle_alpha   90.00
_cell.angle_beta   90.00
_cell.angle_gamma   90.00
#
_symmetry.space_group_name_H-M   'P 1'
#
loop_
_entity.id
_entity.type
_entity.pdbx_description
1 polymer ?
#
loop_
_entity_poly.entity_id
_entity_poly.type
_entity_poly.pdbx_seq_one_letter_code
_entity_poly.pdbx_strand_id
1 'polypeptide(L)'
;MSRTKSYLEGMRILVVDDEEDVLDTIEEDLEFSHVDKASDYHMAKEKIEKEKYDLAILDIMGVDGLNLLLETVSKGIPTVMLTAHAMNADTLMTSIQRGAISFLPKEKLAELEVLLANILEAHHSGKPTWKILFEELGEHFDEKFGPDWQEEHGGFWSKFNQTYSVGKGIQTRLMHDQNVLSKGV
;
A
#
# COMPACT_ATOMS: atom_id res chain seq x y z
N MET A 1 -9.80 25.48 -2.63
CA MET A 1 -9.27 24.24 -2.00
C MET A 1 -8.60 23.42 -3.08
N SER A 2 -7.41 22.91 -2.84
CA SER A 2 -6.74 21.98 -3.75
C SER A 2 -7.59 20.71 -3.84
N ARG A 3 -7.69 20.08 -5.03
CA ARG A 3 -8.39 18.81 -5.27
C ARG A 3 -7.86 17.69 -4.35
N THR A 4 -6.58 17.71 -4.05
CA THR A 4 -5.84 16.82 -3.17
C THR A 4 -6.38 16.82 -1.73
N LYS A 5 -6.60 18.02 -1.18
CA LYS A 5 -7.10 18.24 0.18
C LYS A 5 -8.48 17.62 0.43
N SER A 6 -9.31 17.53 -0.61
CA SER A 6 -10.68 17.02 -0.51
C SER A 6 -10.77 15.50 -0.27
N TYR A 7 -9.79 14.71 -0.72
CA TYR A 7 -9.82 13.25 -0.57
C TYR A 7 -9.35 12.76 0.79
N LEU A 8 -8.48 13.49 1.46
CA LEU A 8 -7.86 13.11 2.73
C LEU A 8 -8.55 13.76 3.94
N GLU A 9 -9.34 14.82 3.70
CA GLU A 9 -9.97 15.59 4.77
C GLU A 9 -10.93 14.75 5.62
N GLY A 10 -10.63 14.70 6.93
CA GLY A 10 -11.43 13.98 7.91
C GLY A 10 -11.27 12.46 7.89
N MET A 11 -10.42 11.90 7.03
CA MET A 11 -10.11 10.48 7.03
C MET A 11 -9.40 10.07 8.33
N ARG A 12 -9.73 8.90 8.84
CA ARG A 12 -8.99 8.27 9.94
C ARG A 12 -7.96 7.31 9.37
N ILE A 13 -6.68 7.64 9.55
CA ILE A 13 -5.54 6.96 8.94
C ILE A 13 -4.69 6.30 10.02
N LEU A 14 -4.44 5.00 9.91
CA LEU A 14 -3.47 4.31 10.74
C LEU A 14 -2.11 4.35 10.04
N VAL A 15 -1.09 4.85 10.73
CA VAL A 15 0.30 4.85 10.26
C VAL A 15 1.15 4.00 11.18
N VAL A 16 1.87 3.04 10.61
CA VAL A 16 2.70 2.10 11.35
C VAL A 16 4.13 2.11 10.82
N ASP A 17 5.07 2.51 11.67
CA ASP A 17 6.50 2.59 11.37
C ASP A 17 7.27 2.57 12.69
N ASP A 18 8.41 1.89 12.77
CA ASP A 18 9.25 1.87 13.98
C ASP A 18 10.13 3.12 14.12
N GLU A 19 10.21 3.93 13.07
CA GLU A 19 10.90 5.22 13.07
C GLU A 19 9.93 6.36 13.45
N GLU A 20 10.09 6.93 14.66
CA GLU A 20 9.19 7.98 15.17
C GLU A 20 9.21 9.24 14.29
N ASP A 21 10.39 9.60 13.75
CA ASP A 21 10.54 10.74 12.84
C ASP A 21 9.71 10.57 11.56
N VAL A 22 9.54 9.33 11.06
CA VAL A 22 8.67 9.03 9.92
C VAL A 22 7.20 9.19 10.30
N LEU A 23 6.80 8.68 11.47
CA LEU A 23 5.44 8.83 11.98
C LEU A 23 5.06 10.31 12.13
N ASP A 24 5.95 11.13 12.70
CA ASP A 24 5.74 12.55 12.90
C ASP A 24 5.66 13.30 11.55
N THR A 25 6.56 13.00 10.62
CA THR A 25 6.53 13.58 9.27
C THR A 25 5.21 13.30 8.55
N ILE A 26 4.73 12.06 8.62
CA ILE A 26 3.47 11.69 7.98
C ILE A 26 2.27 12.38 8.64
N GLU A 27 2.27 12.48 9.97
CA GLU A 27 1.22 13.19 10.70
C GLU A 27 1.17 14.68 10.32
N GLU A 28 2.34 15.33 10.19
CA GLU A 28 2.45 16.73 9.77
C GLU A 28 1.97 16.93 8.32
N ASP A 29 2.35 16.04 7.40
CA ASP A 29 1.94 16.10 5.99
C ASP A 29 0.44 15.85 5.80
N LEU A 30 -0.18 15.08 6.70
CA LEU A 30 -1.60 14.74 6.65
C LEU A 30 -2.45 15.56 7.66
N GLU A 31 -2.12 16.82 7.86
CA GLU A 31 -2.74 17.72 8.85
C GLU A 31 -4.29 17.82 8.78
N PHE A 32 -4.89 17.48 7.64
CA PHE A 32 -6.35 17.47 7.44
C PHE A 32 -7.03 16.14 7.75
N SER A 33 -6.25 15.15 8.15
CA SER A 33 -6.70 13.80 8.50
C SER A 33 -6.57 13.57 10.00
N HIS A 34 -7.17 12.50 10.49
CA HIS A 34 -6.96 12.01 11.85
C HIS A 34 -5.96 10.86 11.80
N VAL A 35 -4.70 11.14 12.13
CA VAL A 35 -3.63 10.15 12.10
C VAL A 35 -3.49 9.47 13.45
N ASP A 36 -3.65 8.14 13.47
CA ASP A 36 -3.30 7.29 14.61
C ASP A 36 -1.95 6.61 14.33
N LYS A 37 -0.98 6.79 15.20
CA LYS A 37 0.38 6.23 15.05
C LYS A 37 0.54 4.93 15.84
N ALA A 38 1.31 3.99 15.30
CA ALA A 38 1.78 2.80 15.99
C ALA A 38 3.23 2.51 15.60
N SER A 39 4.07 2.19 16.59
CA SER A 39 5.51 1.97 16.39
C SER A 39 5.89 0.48 16.34
N ASP A 40 4.94 -0.43 16.52
CA ASP A 40 5.18 -1.86 16.48
C ASP A 40 3.94 -2.65 16.06
N TYR A 41 4.15 -3.94 15.76
CA TYR A 41 3.12 -4.87 15.34
C TYR A 41 1.96 -4.98 16.34
N HIS A 42 2.26 -5.10 17.64
CA HIS A 42 1.24 -5.35 18.66
C HIS A 42 0.34 -4.14 18.86
N MET A 43 0.92 -2.96 18.90
CA MET A 43 0.18 -1.70 18.99
C MET A 43 -0.70 -1.50 17.75
N ALA A 44 -0.16 -1.76 16.55
CA ALA A 44 -0.92 -1.66 15.31
C ALA A 44 -2.09 -2.66 15.28
N LYS A 45 -1.84 -3.91 15.65
CA LYS A 45 -2.88 -4.97 15.70
C LYS A 45 -4.00 -4.61 16.66
N GLU A 46 -3.67 -4.13 17.87
CA GLU A 46 -4.66 -3.70 18.85
C GLU A 46 -5.55 -2.58 18.29
N LYS A 47 -4.96 -1.58 17.61
CA LYS A 47 -5.69 -0.49 16.97
C LYS A 47 -6.59 -1.01 15.85
N ILE A 48 -6.09 -1.89 14.97
CA ILE A 48 -6.88 -2.51 13.88
C ILE A 48 -8.07 -3.30 14.43
N GLU A 49 -7.93 -3.94 15.59
CA GLU A 49 -9.02 -4.71 16.21
C GLU A 49 -10.11 -3.82 16.84
N LYS A 50 -9.71 -2.70 17.44
CA LYS A 50 -10.60 -1.84 18.25
C LYS A 50 -11.20 -0.67 17.47
N GLU A 51 -10.53 -0.20 16.43
CA GLU A 51 -10.87 1.02 15.73
C GLU A 51 -11.21 0.77 14.26
N LYS A 52 -11.84 1.75 13.64
CA LYS A 52 -12.11 1.74 12.20
C LYS A 52 -11.22 2.77 11.51
N TYR A 53 -10.61 2.36 10.41
CA TYR A 53 -9.76 3.21 9.61
C TYR A 53 -10.24 3.26 8.17
N ASP A 54 -10.06 4.42 7.55
CA ASP A 54 -10.36 4.66 6.13
C ASP A 54 -9.15 4.30 5.25
N LEU A 55 -7.95 4.32 5.84
CA LEU A 55 -6.69 4.00 5.20
C LEU A 55 -5.70 3.48 6.24
N ALA A 56 -4.84 2.55 5.84
CA ALA A 56 -3.64 2.19 6.59
C ALA A 56 -2.38 2.45 5.74
N ILE A 57 -1.34 2.97 6.37
CA ILE A 57 0.00 3.14 5.81
C ILE A 57 0.94 2.32 6.67
N LEU A 58 1.54 1.28 6.11
CA LEU A 58 2.33 0.31 6.86
C LEU A 58 3.76 0.26 6.34
N ASP A 59 4.75 0.52 7.22
CA ASP A 59 6.13 0.17 6.90
C ASP A 59 6.28 -1.35 6.76
N ILE A 60 7.12 -1.78 5.84
CA ILE A 60 7.33 -3.22 5.57
C ILE A 60 8.24 -3.85 6.59
N MET A 61 9.33 -3.14 6.92
CA MET A 61 10.37 -3.63 7.83
C MET A 61 10.04 -3.21 9.27
N GLY A 62 10.79 -3.66 10.24
CA GLY A 62 10.67 -3.21 11.63
C GLY A 62 9.35 -3.57 12.36
N VAL A 63 8.21 -3.41 11.70
CA VAL A 63 6.86 -3.61 12.27
C VAL A 63 6.14 -4.86 11.75
N ASP A 64 6.81 -5.72 10.99
CA ASP A 64 6.18 -6.88 10.32
C ASP A 64 4.99 -6.49 9.43
N GLY A 65 5.20 -5.46 8.61
CA GLY A 65 4.17 -4.82 7.82
C GLY A 65 3.44 -5.73 6.84
N LEU A 66 4.11 -6.75 6.30
CA LEU A 66 3.47 -7.73 5.40
C LEU A 66 2.43 -8.61 6.11
N ASN A 67 2.59 -8.88 7.41
CA ASN A 67 1.57 -9.59 8.19
C ASN A 67 0.48 -8.61 8.66
N LEU A 68 0.81 -7.38 9.02
CA LEU A 68 -0.20 -6.34 9.28
C LEU A 68 -1.08 -6.06 8.06
N LEU A 69 -0.51 -6.13 6.84
CA LEU A 69 -1.28 -6.00 5.60
C LEU A 69 -2.39 -7.05 5.50
N LEU A 70 -2.15 -8.29 5.91
CA LEU A 70 -3.19 -9.33 5.93
C LEU A 70 -4.31 -8.98 6.93
N GLU A 71 -3.97 -8.43 8.09
CA GLU A 71 -4.95 -8.00 9.09
C GLU A 71 -5.80 -6.83 8.57
N THR A 72 -5.19 -5.80 7.99
CA THR A 72 -5.93 -4.65 7.44
C THR A 72 -6.82 -5.04 6.27
N VAL A 73 -6.32 -5.85 5.34
CA VAL A 73 -7.08 -6.35 4.19
C VAL A 73 -8.25 -7.22 4.63
N SER A 74 -8.07 -8.06 5.66
CA SER A 74 -9.15 -8.88 6.22
C SER A 74 -10.30 -8.05 6.81
N LYS A 75 -10.00 -6.84 7.27
CA LYS A 75 -10.97 -5.85 7.78
C LYS A 75 -11.53 -4.93 6.69
N GLY A 76 -11.09 -5.08 5.44
CA GLY A 76 -11.50 -4.23 4.34
C GLY A 76 -10.90 -2.82 4.38
N ILE A 77 -9.79 -2.62 5.10
CA ILE A 77 -9.09 -1.35 5.18
C ILE A 77 -8.16 -1.22 3.98
N PRO A 78 -8.36 -0.21 3.09
CA PRO A 78 -7.40 0.08 2.04
C PRO A 78 -6.01 0.32 2.62
N THR A 79 -4.99 -0.33 2.08
CA THR A 79 -3.66 -0.32 2.69
C THR A 79 -2.59 0.01 1.67
N VAL A 80 -1.76 0.99 2.00
CA VAL A 80 -0.57 1.40 1.26
C VAL A 80 0.65 0.91 2.03
N MET A 81 1.58 0.25 1.33
CA MET A 81 2.85 -0.15 1.92
C MET A 81 3.87 0.98 1.78
N LEU A 82 4.61 1.24 2.86
CA LEU A 82 5.70 2.19 2.89
C LEU A 82 7.04 1.44 3.01
N THR A 83 8.08 1.91 2.35
CA THR A 83 9.36 1.20 2.35
C THR A 83 10.56 2.14 2.27
N ALA A 84 11.64 1.74 2.95
CA ALA A 84 12.95 2.38 2.86
C ALA A 84 13.81 1.80 1.72
N HIS A 85 15.06 2.18 1.68
CA HIS A 85 16.07 1.87 0.65
C HIS A 85 16.29 0.38 0.30
N ALA A 86 15.91 -0.56 1.18
CA ALA A 86 16.12 -1.99 0.97
C ALA A 86 15.01 -2.68 0.16
N MET A 87 14.26 -1.93 -0.60
CA MET A 87 13.19 -2.43 -1.46
C MET A 87 13.74 -3.39 -2.54
N ASN A 88 13.04 -4.50 -2.73
CA ASN A 88 13.26 -5.42 -3.84
C ASN A 88 11.94 -5.76 -4.54
N ALA A 89 12.04 -6.26 -5.77
CA ALA A 89 10.89 -6.60 -6.58
C ALA A 89 9.99 -7.67 -5.93
N ASP A 90 10.56 -8.62 -5.20
CA ASP A 90 9.80 -9.67 -4.50
C ASP A 90 8.88 -9.10 -3.42
N THR A 91 9.36 -8.11 -2.66
CA THR A 91 8.57 -7.42 -1.64
C THR A 91 7.42 -6.64 -2.25
N LEU A 92 7.67 -5.95 -3.35
CA LEU A 92 6.63 -5.25 -4.12
C LEU A 92 5.56 -6.25 -4.62
N MET A 93 5.98 -7.34 -5.26
CA MET A 93 5.06 -8.37 -5.74
C MET A 93 4.26 -9.03 -4.62
N THR A 94 4.91 -9.31 -3.47
CA THR A 94 4.23 -9.85 -2.28
C THR A 94 3.18 -8.88 -1.75
N SER A 95 3.48 -7.59 -1.71
CA SER A 95 2.52 -6.56 -1.29
C SER A 95 1.29 -6.52 -2.20
N ILE A 96 1.51 -6.56 -3.52
CA ILE A 96 0.42 -6.66 -4.50
C ILE A 96 -0.44 -7.90 -4.27
N GLN A 97 0.20 -9.07 -4.14
CA GLN A 97 -0.49 -10.36 -3.95
C GLN A 97 -1.29 -10.39 -2.65
N ARG A 98 -0.82 -9.76 -1.58
CA ARG A 98 -1.50 -9.69 -0.29
C ARG A 98 -2.60 -8.63 -0.24
N GLY A 99 -2.79 -7.86 -1.29
CA GLY A 99 -3.93 -6.94 -1.45
C GLY A 99 -3.66 -5.49 -1.07
N ALA A 100 -2.40 -5.07 -0.96
CA ALA A 100 -2.09 -3.65 -0.86
C ALA A 100 -2.64 -2.89 -2.08
N ILE A 101 -3.18 -1.71 -1.86
CA ILE A 101 -3.69 -0.87 -2.96
C ILE A 101 -2.57 -0.06 -3.63
N SER A 102 -1.46 0.16 -2.94
CA SER A 102 -0.28 0.84 -3.48
C SER A 102 0.96 0.59 -2.62
N PHE A 103 2.07 1.16 -3.05
CA PHE A 103 3.38 0.99 -2.46
C PHE A 103 4.20 2.28 -2.66
N LEU A 104 4.67 2.89 -1.58
CA LEU A 104 5.36 4.19 -1.64
C LEU A 104 6.77 4.09 -1.04
N PRO A 105 7.79 4.57 -1.76
CA PRO A 105 9.13 4.71 -1.20
C PRO A 105 9.16 5.83 -0.14
N LYS A 106 9.87 5.62 0.98
CA LYS A 106 10.08 6.67 2.01
C LYS A 106 10.78 7.91 1.44
N GLU A 107 11.56 7.78 0.38
CA GLU A 107 12.19 8.90 -0.33
C GLU A 107 11.19 9.85 -1.01
N LYS A 108 9.95 9.40 -1.14
CA LYS A 108 8.85 10.16 -1.75
C LYS A 108 7.87 10.75 -0.72
N LEU A 109 8.21 10.74 0.57
CA LEU A 109 7.35 11.32 1.62
C LEU A 109 7.01 12.79 1.37
N ALA A 110 7.90 13.58 0.83
CA ALA A 110 7.61 14.97 0.48
C ALA A 110 6.46 15.15 -0.55
N GLU A 111 6.09 14.09 -1.25
CA GLU A 111 4.99 14.06 -2.23
C GLU A 111 3.78 13.26 -1.70
N LEU A 112 3.81 12.83 -0.42
CA LEU A 112 2.88 11.86 0.16
C LEU A 112 1.42 12.25 -0.01
N GLU A 113 1.05 13.48 0.33
CA GLU A 113 -0.34 13.98 0.24
C GLU A 113 -0.89 13.83 -1.18
N VAL A 114 -0.10 14.23 -2.19
CA VAL A 114 -0.50 14.18 -3.60
C VAL A 114 -0.62 12.74 -4.09
N LEU A 115 0.36 11.90 -3.77
CA LEU A 115 0.36 10.49 -4.16
C LEU A 115 -0.81 9.73 -3.53
N LEU A 116 -1.07 9.92 -2.24
CA LEU A 116 -2.21 9.30 -1.56
C LEU A 116 -3.55 9.77 -2.13
N ALA A 117 -3.71 11.05 -2.41
CA ALA A 117 -4.95 11.56 -2.99
C ALA A 117 -5.23 10.94 -4.37
N ASN A 118 -4.22 10.82 -5.23
CA ASN A 118 -4.34 10.19 -6.55
C ASN A 118 -4.68 8.69 -6.42
N ILE A 119 -4.03 7.99 -5.50
CA ILE A 119 -4.30 6.56 -5.22
C ILE A 119 -5.73 6.37 -4.72
N LEU A 120 -6.18 7.18 -3.77
CA LEU A 120 -7.52 7.07 -3.18
C LEU A 120 -8.60 7.48 -4.18
N GLU A 121 -8.38 8.50 -5.00
CA GLU A 121 -9.31 8.86 -6.09
C GLU A 121 -9.49 7.69 -7.05
N ALA A 122 -8.40 7.04 -7.43
CA ALA A 122 -8.45 5.86 -8.30
C ALA A 122 -9.16 4.68 -7.61
N HIS A 123 -8.84 4.43 -6.35
CA HIS A 123 -9.44 3.36 -5.56
C HIS A 123 -10.96 3.54 -5.45
N HIS A 124 -11.45 4.72 -5.07
CA HIS A 124 -12.87 5.03 -4.96
C HIS A 124 -13.59 4.99 -6.31
N SER A 125 -12.91 5.40 -7.38
CA SER A 125 -13.47 5.35 -8.76
C SER A 125 -13.41 3.97 -9.38
N GLY A 126 -12.84 2.98 -8.68
CA GLY A 126 -12.65 1.63 -9.18
C GLY A 126 -11.61 1.50 -10.29
N LYS A 127 -10.73 2.49 -10.43
CA LYS A 127 -9.60 2.44 -11.35
C LYS A 127 -8.44 1.63 -10.75
N PRO A 128 -7.57 1.06 -11.57
CA PRO A 128 -6.41 0.32 -11.09
C PRO A 128 -5.38 1.27 -10.44
N THR A 129 -5.23 1.18 -9.12
CA THR A 129 -4.32 2.03 -8.32
C THR A 129 -2.85 1.79 -8.67
N TRP A 130 -2.47 0.56 -8.94
CA TRP A 130 -1.11 0.19 -9.32
C TRP A 130 -0.66 0.77 -10.66
N LYS A 131 -1.60 1.03 -11.58
CA LYS A 131 -1.29 1.72 -12.83
C LYS A 131 -0.81 3.14 -12.56
N ILE A 132 -1.48 3.84 -11.67
CA ILE A 132 -1.08 5.19 -11.26
C ILE A 132 0.31 5.17 -10.63
N LEU A 133 0.57 4.21 -9.74
CA LEU A 133 1.87 4.05 -9.12
C LEU A 133 2.99 3.90 -10.17
N PHE A 134 2.81 3.00 -11.14
CA PHE A 134 3.81 2.77 -12.17
C PHE A 134 3.93 3.91 -13.18
N GLU A 135 2.86 4.69 -13.41
CA GLU A 135 2.92 5.91 -14.22
C GLU A 135 3.68 7.03 -13.50
N GLU A 136 3.55 7.14 -12.18
CA GLU A 136 4.19 8.21 -11.39
C GLU A 136 5.59 7.83 -10.89
N LEU A 137 5.83 6.58 -10.55
CA LEU A 137 7.06 6.10 -9.92
C LEU A 137 7.81 5.02 -10.72
N GLY A 138 7.42 4.74 -11.97
CA GLY A 138 8.04 3.70 -12.78
C GLY A 138 9.54 3.89 -12.96
N GLU A 139 9.98 5.11 -13.27
CA GLU A 139 11.40 5.45 -13.39
C GLU A 139 12.18 5.18 -12.09
N HIS A 140 11.57 5.48 -10.93
CA HIS A 140 12.16 5.20 -9.63
C HIS A 140 12.35 3.69 -9.39
N PHE A 141 11.39 2.87 -9.81
CA PHE A 141 11.50 1.42 -9.70
C PHE A 141 12.54 0.85 -10.67
N ASP A 142 12.63 1.37 -11.90
CA ASP A 142 13.64 0.97 -12.88
C ASP A 142 15.06 1.30 -12.39
N GLU A 143 15.24 2.45 -11.74
CA GLU A 143 16.51 2.82 -11.11
C GLU A 143 16.88 1.89 -9.93
N LYS A 144 15.89 1.45 -9.15
CA LYS A 144 16.12 0.62 -7.96
C LYS A 144 16.32 -0.86 -8.27
N PHE A 145 15.57 -1.40 -9.21
CA PHE A 145 15.53 -2.83 -9.51
C PHE A 145 16.29 -3.22 -10.78
N GLY A 146 16.68 -2.22 -11.60
CA GLY A 146 17.20 -2.41 -12.95
C GLY A 146 16.08 -2.35 -14.00
N PRO A 147 16.43 -1.98 -15.26
CA PRO A 147 15.41 -1.72 -16.31
C PRO A 147 14.59 -2.97 -16.69
N ASP A 148 15.13 -4.15 -16.48
CA ASP A 148 14.53 -5.43 -16.90
C ASP A 148 13.87 -6.20 -15.73
N TRP A 149 13.68 -5.56 -14.57
CA TRP A 149 13.18 -6.21 -13.35
C TRP A 149 11.81 -6.88 -13.51
N GLN A 150 10.95 -6.35 -14.37
CA GLN A 150 9.65 -6.98 -14.65
C GLN A 150 9.80 -8.23 -15.53
N GLU A 151 10.81 -8.29 -16.41
CA GLU A 151 11.05 -9.44 -17.27
C GLU A 151 11.57 -10.64 -16.47
N GLU A 152 12.38 -10.40 -15.45
CA GLU A 152 12.87 -11.46 -14.54
C GLU A 152 11.72 -12.19 -13.82
N HIS A 153 10.59 -11.52 -13.64
CA HIS A 153 9.37 -12.04 -13.02
C HIS A 153 8.18 -12.15 -13.99
N GLY A 154 8.45 -12.42 -15.26
CA GLY A 154 7.48 -12.37 -16.37
C GLY A 154 6.19 -13.15 -16.14
N GLY A 155 6.24 -14.26 -15.40
CA GLY A 155 5.05 -15.04 -15.04
C GLY A 155 4.09 -14.30 -14.11
N PHE A 156 4.60 -13.53 -13.15
CA PHE A 156 3.81 -12.67 -12.28
C PHE A 156 3.22 -11.49 -13.07
N TRP A 157 4.07 -10.76 -13.79
CA TRP A 157 3.67 -9.53 -14.48
C TRP A 157 2.70 -9.79 -15.64
N SER A 158 2.84 -10.92 -16.33
CA SER A 158 1.88 -11.33 -17.36
C SER A 158 0.48 -11.52 -16.77
N LYS A 159 0.35 -12.22 -15.64
CA LYS A 159 -0.93 -12.38 -14.94
C LYS A 159 -1.46 -11.07 -14.39
N PHE A 160 -0.59 -10.26 -13.79
CA PHE A 160 -0.93 -8.94 -13.28
C PHE A 160 -1.51 -8.04 -14.37
N ASN A 161 -0.83 -7.91 -15.52
CA ASN A 161 -1.29 -7.10 -16.64
C ASN A 161 -2.62 -7.59 -17.22
N GLN A 162 -2.83 -8.90 -17.31
CA GLN A 162 -4.12 -9.47 -17.72
C GLN A 162 -5.23 -9.12 -16.74
N THR A 163 -4.94 -9.18 -15.44
CA THR A 163 -5.88 -8.86 -14.36
C THR A 163 -6.29 -7.39 -14.38
N TYR A 164 -5.35 -6.49 -14.63
CA TYR A 164 -5.64 -5.05 -14.75
C TYR A 164 -6.46 -4.68 -15.99
N SER A 165 -6.39 -5.49 -17.03
CA SER A 165 -7.18 -5.27 -18.26
C SER A 165 -8.66 -5.64 -18.10
N VAL A 166 -9.03 -6.44 -17.09
CA VAL A 166 -10.37 -7.04 -16.95
C VAL A 166 -11.19 -6.46 -15.77
N GLY A 167 -10.60 -5.60 -14.92
CA GLY A 167 -11.31 -4.88 -13.84
C GLY A 167 -11.47 -5.65 -12.52
N LYS A 168 -12.13 -5.01 -11.55
CA LYS A 168 -12.23 -5.38 -10.13
C LYS A 168 -12.56 -6.85 -9.76
N GLY A 169 -13.20 -7.60 -10.66
CA GLY A 169 -13.64 -8.98 -10.38
C GLY A 169 -12.51 -9.98 -10.17
N ILE A 170 -11.29 -9.66 -10.57
CA ILE A 170 -10.16 -10.59 -10.57
C ILE A 170 -9.22 -10.36 -9.39
N GLN A 171 -9.10 -9.15 -8.85
CA GLN A 171 -8.37 -8.94 -7.59
C GLN A 171 -8.96 -9.81 -6.47
N THR A 172 -10.28 -9.87 -6.38
CA THR A 172 -10.99 -10.74 -5.43
C THR A 172 -10.74 -12.23 -5.69
N ARG A 173 -10.58 -12.65 -6.95
CA ARG A 173 -10.30 -14.05 -7.31
C ARG A 173 -8.87 -14.46 -7.02
N LEU A 174 -7.87 -13.62 -7.27
CA LEU A 174 -6.46 -13.89 -6.93
C LEU A 174 -6.27 -14.04 -5.42
N MET A 175 -6.98 -13.24 -4.61
CA MET A 175 -6.98 -13.36 -3.15
C MET A 175 -7.69 -14.66 -2.69
N HIS A 176 -8.73 -15.08 -3.41
CA HIS A 176 -9.49 -16.30 -3.06
C HIS A 176 -8.69 -17.57 -3.39
N ASP A 177 -7.99 -17.62 -4.52
CA ASP A 177 -7.17 -18.76 -4.94
C ASP A 177 -5.97 -18.97 -4.01
N GLN A 178 -5.37 -17.92 -3.45
CA GLN A 178 -4.31 -18.05 -2.44
C GLN A 178 -4.82 -18.61 -1.10
N ASN A 179 -6.05 -18.25 -0.70
CA ASN A 179 -6.68 -18.84 0.49
C ASN A 179 -7.04 -20.32 0.32
N VAL A 180 -7.23 -20.79 -0.92
CA VAL A 180 -7.46 -22.20 -1.23
C VAL A 180 -6.15 -22.98 -1.23
N LEU A 181 -5.06 -22.39 -1.76
CA LEU A 181 -3.74 -23.02 -1.80
C LEU A 181 -3.06 -23.09 -0.43
N SER A 182 -3.34 -22.17 0.49
CA SER A 182 -2.79 -22.18 1.85
C SER A 182 -3.50 -23.14 2.81
N LYS A 183 -4.65 -23.72 2.42
CA LYS A 183 -5.41 -24.69 3.22
C LYS A 183 -5.25 -26.14 2.77
N GLY A 184 -4.38 -26.37 1.81
CA GLY A 184 -4.16 -27.69 1.20
C GLY A 184 -2.75 -28.25 1.47
N VAL A 185 -2.35 -28.37 2.73
CA VAL A 185 -1.37 -29.39 3.20
C VAL A 185 -1.67 -29.67 4.67
#